data_12606052f5fea164c90d9341eb9bac33
#
_entry.id   12606052f5fea164c90d9341eb9bac33
#
_cell.length_a   1.000
_cell.length_b   1.000
_cell.length_c   1.000
_cell.angle_alpha   90.00
_cell.angle_beta   90.00
_cell.angle_gamma   90.00
#
_symmetry.space_group_name_H-M   'P 1'
#
loop_
_entity.id
_entity.type
_entity.pdbx_description
1 polymer ?
#
loop_
_entity_poly.entity_id
_entity_poly.type
_entity_poly.pdbx_seq_one_letter_code
_entity_poly.pdbx_strand_id
1 'polypeptide(L)'
;MPESFSPFAGESLSIFHKFRERDVLFYALGYLARVEKSNWEALLYSSDEWQRLQSHAKRSLDKPESWSQPFSPISLHIYLTHSCNLNCVYCFSYPGETPSKSLTLSTPAILAGAHLVADQCQKRKLPMTCVFHGGGEPTLDNRIEPIAYYVKDLCRQKEISLFMYLATNGVMSPDKVEKIAKLFDLIGLSCDGPPKIQDAQRPRMDGNQSSPFVEHTASIFHDHNQAFEARVTLTKQSWEKMPEIAAYFIEEIHPQAINVELSYQTTDFPVDETEFDSFIKRYFQAQDLCEAAGIPWRTSRMRPGQHHRQYCHILQDTLQIIPGDAATLCFLDSDRFESSCLGTQIGDYDAMKRAWILDDTKINTLRQNILKEADICNQCIVQTHCHRSCPDRCPISSPLNLPDIHCKLNQRLFNALLLRESNKLEEKCLNSHLALAGKEITGC
;
A
#
# COMPACT_ATOMS: atom_id res chain seq x y z
N MET A 1 21.54 21.98 -8.79
CA MET A 1 21.27 21.03 -7.71
C MET A 1 19.78 20.98 -7.49
N PRO A 2 19.17 19.83 -7.36
CA PRO A 2 17.74 19.81 -7.16
C PRO A 2 17.41 20.39 -5.80
N GLU A 3 16.50 21.26 -5.82
CA GLU A 3 15.89 21.97 -4.72
C GLU A 3 15.20 21.02 -3.75
N SER A 4 15.90 20.41 -2.82
CA SER A 4 15.37 19.51 -1.80
C SER A 4 15.11 20.22 -0.48
N PHE A 5 14.15 19.73 0.29
CA PHE A 5 14.03 20.11 1.69
C PHE A 5 15.22 19.56 2.48
N SER A 6 15.75 20.38 3.41
CA SER A 6 16.85 20.03 4.30
C SER A 6 16.34 19.91 5.73
N PRO A 7 16.91 19.00 6.57
CA PRO A 7 16.59 18.96 7.98
C PRO A 7 16.88 20.31 8.66
N PHE A 8 16.01 20.72 9.57
CA PHE A 8 16.23 21.93 10.36
C PHE A 8 17.25 21.65 11.48
N ALA A 9 18.36 22.39 11.50
CA ALA A 9 19.42 22.19 12.46
C ALA A 9 19.03 22.78 13.83
N GLY A 10 19.10 21.97 14.90
CA GLY A 10 19.02 22.46 16.27
C GLY A 10 17.95 21.87 17.17
N GLU A 11 16.92 21.23 16.64
CA GLU A 11 15.90 20.52 17.41
C GLU A 11 15.44 19.28 16.68
N SER A 12 14.72 18.39 17.36
CA SER A 12 14.28 17.10 16.89
C SER A 12 14.10 16.98 15.36
N LEU A 13 14.73 16.00 14.82
CA LEU A 13 14.96 15.55 13.46
C LEU A 13 13.75 15.50 12.49
N SER A 14 12.61 16.07 12.83
CA SER A 14 11.34 15.90 12.12
C SER A 14 10.79 17.18 11.51
N ILE A 15 11.55 18.28 11.54
CA ILE A 15 11.21 19.52 10.85
C ILE A 15 12.18 19.73 9.70
N PHE A 16 11.65 19.94 8.53
CA PHE A 16 12.41 20.17 7.31
C PHE A 16 12.09 21.54 6.74
N HIS A 17 13.06 22.18 6.12
CA HIS A 17 12.89 23.47 5.49
C HIS A 17 13.45 23.50 4.07
N LYS A 18 12.94 24.42 3.28
CA LYS A 18 13.44 24.74 1.94
C LYS A 18 13.38 26.24 1.71
N PHE A 19 14.54 26.84 1.45
CA PHE A 19 14.61 28.23 1.02
C PHE A 19 14.23 28.35 -0.44
N ARG A 20 13.32 29.27 -0.73
CA ARG A 20 12.99 29.70 -2.09
C ARG A 20 13.41 31.17 -2.27
N GLU A 21 13.15 31.74 -3.41
CA GLU A 21 13.56 33.12 -3.72
C GLU A 21 12.93 34.13 -2.75
N ARG A 22 11.64 34.00 -2.48
CA ARG A 22 10.85 34.94 -1.68
C ARG A 22 10.42 34.44 -0.31
N ASP A 23 10.48 33.13 -0.09
CA ASP A 23 9.97 32.51 1.14
C ASP A 23 10.79 31.30 1.59
N VAL A 24 10.41 30.79 2.76
CA VAL A 24 10.89 29.54 3.30
C VAL A 24 9.68 28.64 3.53
N LEU A 25 9.75 27.43 3.00
CA LEU A 25 8.78 26.36 3.26
C LEU A 25 9.26 25.51 4.42
N PHE A 26 8.38 25.27 5.38
CA PHE A 26 8.61 24.35 6.48
C PHE A 26 7.65 23.18 6.40
N TYR A 27 8.15 21.99 6.62
CA TYR A 27 7.35 20.78 6.64
C TYR A 27 7.61 19.98 7.90
N ALA A 28 6.55 19.57 8.57
CA ALA A 28 6.57 18.62 9.68
C ALA A 28 5.30 17.77 9.64
N LEU A 29 5.46 16.47 9.46
CA LEU A 29 4.43 15.45 9.59
C LEU A 29 3.03 15.83 9.05
N GLY A 30 2.92 16.00 7.74
CA GLY A 30 1.65 16.35 7.11
C GLY A 30 1.25 17.82 7.26
N TYR A 31 2.08 18.63 7.91
CA TYR A 31 1.87 20.07 8.05
C TYR A 31 2.90 20.84 7.21
N LEU A 32 2.41 21.62 6.26
CA LEU A 32 3.24 22.48 5.39
C LEU A 32 2.97 23.94 5.74
N ALA A 33 3.99 24.67 6.13
CA ALA A 33 3.94 26.10 6.40
C ALA A 33 4.80 26.87 5.41
N ARG A 34 4.36 28.08 5.07
CA ARG A 34 5.08 29.03 4.24
C ARG A 34 5.30 30.33 4.99
N VAL A 35 6.52 30.85 4.97
CA VAL A 35 6.88 32.09 5.63
C VAL A 35 7.69 32.97 4.68
N GLU A 36 7.38 34.26 4.62
CA GLU A 36 8.20 35.22 3.87
C GLU A 36 9.65 35.22 4.40
N LYS A 37 10.60 35.28 3.49
CA LYS A 37 12.02 35.16 3.82
C LYS A 37 12.50 36.27 4.79
N SER A 38 11.88 37.44 4.75
CA SER A 38 12.11 38.53 5.71
C SER A 38 11.68 38.22 7.13
N ASN A 39 10.72 37.32 7.31
CA ASN A 39 10.06 37.05 8.60
C ASN A 39 10.44 35.70 9.20
N TRP A 40 11.27 34.89 8.52
CA TRP A 40 11.53 33.52 8.96
C TRP A 40 12.24 33.44 10.31
N GLU A 41 13.14 34.38 10.63
CA GLU A 41 13.82 34.42 11.93
C GLU A 41 12.85 34.76 13.07
N ALA A 42 11.94 35.71 12.84
CA ALA A 42 10.92 36.06 13.82
C ALA A 42 9.93 34.91 14.06
N LEU A 43 9.64 34.10 13.04
CA LEU A 43 8.79 32.93 13.15
C LEU A 43 9.37 31.90 14.15
N LEU A 44 10.68 31.70 14.15
CA LEU A 44 11.33 30.68 14.98
C LEU A 44 11.23 30.99 16.48
N TYR A 45 11.00 32.25 16.85
CA TYR A 45 11.07 32.67 18.25
C TYR A 45 9.75 32.88 18.98
N SER A 46 8.62 33.00 18.30
CA SER A 46 7.37 33.37 18.98
C SER A 46 6.03 33.08 18.26
N SER A 47 5.97 32.39 17.12
CA SER A 47 4.72 32.23 16.38
C SER A 47 3.96 30.93 16.68
N ASP A 48 2.62 31.04 16.60
CA ASP A 48 1.72 29.86 16.67
C ASP A 48 2.08 28.83 15.60
N GLU A 49 2.59 29.26 14.45
CA GLU A 49 3.03 28.43 13.33
C GLU A 49 4.21 27.53 13.72
N TRP A 50 5.22 28.09 14.42
CA TRP A 50 6.35 27.31 14.89
C TRP A 50 5.94 26.29 15.95
N GLN A 51 5.04 26.66 16.86
CA GLN A 51 4.47 25.72 17.84
C GLN A 51 3.69 24.58 17.19
N ARG A 52 2.94 24.88 16.13
CA ARG A 52 2.24 23.85 15.33
C ARG A 52 3.22 22.90 14.66
N LEU A 53 4.25 23.41 13.99
CA LEU A 53 5.31 22.60 13.39
C LEU A 53 5.98 21.69 14.41
N GLN A 54 6.33 22.23 15.59
CA GLN A 54 6.93 21.46 16.67
C GLN A 54 5.98 20.37 17.20
N SER A 55 4.70 20.69 17.33
CA SER A 55 3.68 19.73 17.77
C SER A 55 3.52 18.59 16.76
N HIS A 56 3.54 18.89 15.46
CA HIS A 56 3.51 17.88 14.41
C HIS A 56 4.79 17.04 14.38
N ALA A 57 5.95 17.66 14.54
CA ALA A 57 7.23 16.98 14.64
C ALA A 57 7.30 16.02 15.84
N LYS A 58 6.80 16.42 17.01
CA LYS A 58 6.76 15.56 18.20
C LYS A 58 5.89 14.33 17.99
N ARG A 59 4.72 14.48 17.37
CA ARG A 59 3.83 13.34 17.04
C ARG A 59 4.51 12.30 16.16
N SER A 60 5.50 12.70 15.35
CA SER A 60 6.24 11.75 14.49
C SER A 60 7.16 10.81 15.26
N LEU A 61 7.55 11.18 16.48
CA LEU A 61 8.46 10.39 17.33
C LEU A 61 7.71 9.34 18.14
N ASP A 62 6.39 9.49 18.30
CA ASP A 62 5.59 8.54 19.05
C ASP A 62 5.51 7.20 18.32
N LYS A 63 5.96 6.14 18.99
CA LYS A 63 5.84 4.76 18.48
C LYS A 63 4.36 4.37 18.55
N PRO A 64 3.83 3.67 17.53
CA PRO A 64 2.49 3.12 17.62
C PRO A 64 2.35 2.22 18.85
N GLU A 65 1.40 2.51 19.73
CA GLU A 65 1.14 1.71 20.96
C GLU A 65 0.88 0.22 20.66
N SER A 66 0.34 -0.08 19.48
CA SER A 66 0.04 -1.46 19.05
C SER A 66 1.26 -2.40 19.03
N TRP A 67 2.48 -1.85 19.07
CA TRP A 67 3.71 -2.64 18.96
C TRP A 67 4.28 -3.11 20.29
N SER A 68 3.86 -2.50 21.38
CA SER A 68 4.18 -2.94 22.75
C SER A 68 3.19 -3.98 23.27
N GLN A 69 2.06 -4.18 22.60
CA GLN A 69 1.01 -5.10 22.99
C GLN A 69 1.24 -6.51 22.41
N PRO A 70 0.74 -7.59 23.06
CA PRO A 70 0.72 -8.91 22.48
C PRO A 70 0.07 -8.91 21.09
N PHE A 71 0.52 -9.80 20.21
CA PHE A 71 -0.07 -9.92 18.87
C PHE A 71 -1.56 -10.31 19.00
N SER A 72 -2.42 -9.42 18.54
CA SER A 72 -3.88 -9.57 18.66
C SER A 72 -4.53 -9.17 17.34
N PRO A 73 -4.58 -10.10 16.35
CA PRO A 73 -5.01 -9.75 15.00
C PRO A 73 -6.49 -9.35 14.96
N ILE A 74 -6.75 -8.24 14.24
CA ILE A 74 -8.10 -7.75 13.90
C ILE A 74 -8.36 -7.82 12.40
N SER A 75 -7.35 -8.20 11.63
CA SER A 75 -7.42 -8.40 10.19
C SER A 75 -7.00 -9.83 9.85
N LEU A 76 -7.80 -10.50 9.02
CA LEU A 76 -7.53 -11.84 8.49
C LEU A 76 -7.27 -11.75 6.99
N HIS A 77 -6.07 -12.13 6.54
CA HIS A 77 -5.74 -12.25 5.13
C HIS A 77 -5.69 -13.72 4.74
N ILE A 78 -6.50 -14.10 3.76
CA ILE A 78 -6.69 -15.49 3.31
C ILE A 78 -6.09 -15.65 1.92
N TYR A 79 -5.08 -16.50 1.81
CA TYR A 79 -4.47 -16.90 0.54
C TYR A 79 -4.94 -18.31 0.20
N LEU A 80 -6.04 -18.42 -0.56
CA LEU A 80 -6.72 -19.67 -0.81
C LEU A 80 -5.89 -20.66 -1.62
N THR A 81 -5.14 -20.16 -2.61
CA THR A 81 -4.44 -20.97 -3.59
C THR A 81 -3.23 -20.25 -4.15
N HIS A 82 -2.29 -21.04 -4.63
CA HIS A 82 -1.19 -20.55 -5.46
C HIS A 82 -1.49 -20.64 -6.96
N SER A 83 -2.56 -21.29 -7.38
CA SER A 83 -2.94 -21.38 -8.79
C SER A 83 -3.37 -20.03 -9.34
N CYS A 84 -2.96 -19.73 -10.56
CA CYS A 84 -3.36 -18.52 -11.28
C CYS A 84 -3.67 -18.85 -12.74
N ASN A 85 -4.56 -18.12 -13.36
CA ASN A 85 -4.88 -18.23 -14.78
C ASN A 85 -4.18 -17.18 -15.65
N LEU A 86 -3.31 -16.33 -15.04
CA LEU A 86 -2.43 -15.38 -15.72
C LEU A 86 -0.96 -15.71 -15.54
N ASN A 87 -0.15 -15.25 -16.49
CA ASN A 87 1.30 -15.34 -16.47
C ASN A 87 1.91 -13.93 -16.53
N CYS A 88 1.64 -13.11 -15.50
CA CYS A 88 2.12 -11.73 -15.44
C CYS A 88 3.64 -11.66 -15.45
N VAL A 89 4.22 -10.83 -16.34
CA VAL A 89 5.68 -10.73 -16.56
C VAL A 89 6.47 -10.27 -15.33
N TYR A 90 5.83 -9.63 -14.39
CA TYR A 90 6.41 -9.13 -13.13
C TYR A 90 5.91 -9.89 -11.89
N CYS A 91 5.26 -11.03 -12.08
CA CYS A 91 4.71 -11.77 -10.94
C CYS A 91 5.83 -12.28 -10.03
N PHE A 92 5.85 -11.78 -8.81
CA PHE A 92 6.83 -12.24 -7.82
C PHE A 92 6.41 -13.55 -7.16
N SER A 93 5.13 -13.93 -7.24
CA SER A 93 4.64 -15.18 -6.64
C SER A 93 4.94 -16.40 -7.51
N TYR A 94 4.88 -16.26 -8.85
CA TYR A 94 5.09 -17.39 -9.79
C TYR A 94 5.58 -16.89 -11.15
N PRO A 95 6.89 -16.70 -11.36
CA PRO A 95 7.40 -16.39 -12.68
C PRO A 95 7.37 -17.66 -13.57
N GLY A 96 6.23 -17.93 -14.22
CA GLY A 96 6.15 -18.93 -15.30
C GLY A 96 6.15 -20.42 -14.91
N GLU A 97 6.25 -20.78 -13.65
CA GLU A 97 6.25 -22.17 -13.20
C GLU A 97 4.96 -22.55 -12.47
N THR A 98 4.29 -23.61 -12.95
CA THR A 98 3.22 -24.25 -12.19
C THR A 98 3.81 -24.92 -10.93
N PRO A 99 3.19 -24.77 -9.75
CA PRO A 99 3.64 -25.42 -8.54
C PRO A 99 3.73 -26.93 -8.72
N SER A 100 4.89 -27.51 -8.44
CA SER A 100 5.07 -28.98 -8.45
C SER A 100 4.22 -29.69 -7.41
N LYS A 101 3.71 -28.97 -6.40
CA LYS A 101 2.65 -29.35 -5.46
C LYS A 101 1.73 -28.17 -5.27
N SER A 102 0.47 -28.28 -5.69
CA SER A 102 -0.56 -27.31 -5.35
C SER A 102 -0.95 -27.47 -3.89
N LEU A 103 -0.19 -26.87 -2.99
CA LEU A 103 -0.62 -26.73 -1.61
C LEU A 103 -1.89 -25.89 -1.59
N THR A 104 -2.87 -26.32 -0.85
CA THR A 104 -4.12 -25.58 -0.60
C THR A 104 -4.21 -25.26 0.88
N LEU A 105 -4.84 -24.13 1.18
CA LEU A 105 -5.21 -23.80 2.55
C LEU A 105 -6.47 -24.61 2.90
N SER A 106 -6.44 -25.37 3.98
CA SER A 106 -7.56 -26.22 4.36
C SER A 106 -8.74 -25.39 4.90
N THR A 107 -9.97 -25.86 4.62
CA THR A 107 -11.17 -25.18 5.14
C THR A 107 -11.17 -25.13 6.69
N PRO A 108 -10.82 -26.18 7.44
CA PRO A 108 -10.74 -26.08 8.89
C PRO A 108 -9.76 -25.01 9.39
N ALA A 109 -8.61 -24.85 8.75
CA ALA A 109 -7.65 -23.81 9.09
C ALA A 109 -8.22 -22.40 8.84
N ILE A 110 -8.92 -22.20 7.70
CA ILE A 110 -9.59 -20.93 7.40
C ILE A 110 -10.61 -20.56 8.47
N LEU A 111 -11.49 -21.53 8.82
CA LEU A 111 -12.53 -21.29 9.80
C LEU A 111 -11.94 -21.01 11.19
N ALA A 112 -10.90 -21.74 11.59
CA ALA A 112 -10.19 -21.48 12.85
C ALA A 112 -9.53 -20.08 12.86
N GLY A 113 -8.95 -19.64 11.75
CA GLY A 113 -8.40 -18.29 11.60
C GLY A 113 -9.48 -17.21 11.72
N ALA A 114 -10.63 -17.42 11.09
CA ALA A 114 -11.77 -16.52 11.19
C ALA A 114 -12.27 -16.38 12.63
N HIS A 115 -12.41 -17.50 13.36
CA HIS A 115 -12.77 -17.47 14.79
C HIS A 115 -11.73 -16.74 15.63
N LEU A 116 -10.44 -17.05 15.45
CA LEU A 116 -9.37 -16.42 16.21
C LEU A 116 -9.42 -14.89 16.07
N VAL A 117 -9.53 -14.38 14.84
CA VAL A 117 -9.56 -12.93 14.59
C VAL A 117 -10.88 -12.32 15.07
N ALA A 118 -12.02 -12.96 14.83
CA ALA A 118 -13.31 -12.47 15.28
C ALA A 118 -13.38 -12.39 16.83
N ASP A 119 -12.82 -13.37 17.55
CA ASP A 119 -12.75 -13.35 19.01
C ASP A 119 -11.91 -12.18 19.55
N GLN A 120 -10.80 -11.88 18.89
CA GLN A 120 -10.00 -10.70 19.22
C GLN A 120 -10.74 -9.39 18.94
N CYS A 121 -11.41 -9.28 17.80
CA CYS A 121 -12.22 -8.11 17.46
C CYS A 121 -13.35 -7.90 18.49
N GLN A 122 -14.07 -8.95 18.87
CA GLN A 122 -15.13 -8.90 19.87
C GLN A 122 -14.60 -8.45 21.23
N LYS A 123 -13.50 -9.06 21.70
CA LYS A 123 -12.84 -8.70 22.97
C LYS A 123 -12.38 -7.24 23.00
N ARG A 124 -11.84 -6.75 21.89
CA ARG A 124 -11.30 -5.37 21.76
C ARG A 124 -12.36 -4.35 21.34
N LYS A 125 -13.58 -4.78 21.00
CA LYS A 125 -14.67 -3.95 20.44
C LYS A 125 -14.21 -3.20 19.19
N LEU A 126 -13.49 -3.88 18.31
CA LEU A 126 -12.96 -3.33 17.05
C LEU A 126 -13.62 -4.01 15.85
N PRO A 127 -13.73 -3.34 14.70
CA PRO A 127 -14.18 -3.97 13.47
C PRO A 127 -13.16 -5.02 13.00
N MET A 128 -13.66 -6.05 12.31
CA MET A 128 -12.83 -7.04 11.62
C MET A 128 -12.64 -6.65 10.16
N THR A 129 -11.43 -6.80 9.66
CA THR A 129 -11.13 -6.77 8.22
C THR A 129 -10.85 -8.19 7.74
N CYS A 130 -11.50 -8.63 6.65
CA CYS A 130 -11.22 -9.89 6.00
C CYS A 130 -10.81 -9.66 4.55
N VAL A 131 -9.62 -10.11 4.18
CA VAL A 131 -9.02 -9.88 2.88
C VAL A 131 -8.79 -11.21 2.19
N PHE A 132 -9.34 -11.36 0.99
CA PHE A 132 -8.98 -12.44 0.08
C PHE A 132 -7.94 -11.89 -0.89
N HIS A 133 -6.73 -12.40 -0.80
CA HIS A 133 -5.61 -11.96 -1.61
C HIS A 133 -4.90 -13.16 -2.23
N GLY A 134 -4.13 -12.94 -3.27
CA GLY A 134 -3.46 -14.04 -3.93
C GLY A 134 -1.97 -14.14 -3.64
N GLY A 135 -1.48 -15.38 -3.47
CA GLY A 135 -0.24 -15.80 -4.09
C GLY A 135 -0.54 -16.30 -5.52
N GLY A 136 -1.79 -16.70 -5.80
CA GLY A 136 -2.41 -16.95 -7.10
C GLY A 136 -3.67 -16.09 -7.29
N GLU A 137 -4.67 -16.61 -8.00
CA GLU A 137 -5.96 -15.94 -8.19
C GLU A 137 -7.02 -16.53 -7.25
N PRO A 138 -7.51 -15.76 -6.25
CA PRO A 138 -8.46 -16.28 -5.25
C PRO A 138 -9.77 -16.82 -5.86
N THR A 139 -10.23 -16.23 -6.96
CA THR A 139 -11.50 -16.59 -7.58
C THR A 139 -11.48 -17.94 -8.30
N LEU A 140 -10.31 -18.55 -8.47
CA LEU A 140 -10.18 -19.92 -8.98
C LEU A 140 -10.59 -20.95 -7.93
N ASP A 141 -10.57 -20.60 -6.66
CA ASP A 141 -11.03 -21.50 -5.58
C ASP A 141 -12.55 -21.34 -5.41
N ASN A 142 -13.30 -22.42 -5.65
CA ASN A 142 -14.76 -22.40 -5.53
C ASN A 142 -15.25 -22.23 -4.09
N ARG A 143 -14.37 -22.33 -3.10
CA ARG A 143 -14.69 -22.12 -1.69
C ARG A 143 -14.77 -20.64 -1.31
N ILE A 144 -14.35 -19.72 -2.18
CA ILE A 144 -14.35 -18.27 -1.86
C ILE A 144 -15.73 -17.78 -1.42
N GLU A 145 -16.80 -18.19 -2.12
CA GLU A 145 -18.18 -17.78 -1.82
C GLU A 145 -18.66 -18.33 -0.45
N PRO A 146 -18.63 -19.66 -0.20
CA PRO A 146 -19.07 -20.19 1.09
C PRO A 146 -18.23 -19.70 2.27
N ILE A 147 -16.92 -19.45 2.08
CA ILE A 147 -16.06 -18.90 3.13
C ILE A 147 -16.45 -17.42 3.42
N ALA A 148 -16.69 -16.63 2.38
CA ALA A 148 -17.12 -15.24 2.54
C ALA A 148 -18.44 -15.14 3.32
N TYR A 149 -19.43 -15.96 2.96
CA TYR A 149 -20.70 -16.02 3.70
C TYR A 149 -20.51 -16.48 5.15
N TYR A 150 -19.66 -17.47 5.37
CA TYR A 150 -19.36 -17.94 6.73
C TYR A 150 -18.77 -16.81 7.61
N VAL A 151 -17.80 -16.07 7.09
CA VAL A 151 -17.19 -14.95 7.83
C VAL A 151 -18.22 -13.84 8.12
N LYS A 152 -19.11 -13.54 7.17
CA LYS A 152 -20.22 -12.59 7.38
C LYS A 152 -21.15 -13.05 8.50
N ASP A 153 -21.55 -14.31 8.47
CA ASP A 153 -22.44 -14.86 9.50
C ASP A 153 -21.78 -14.90 10.87
N LEU A 154 -20.50 -15.28 10.94
CA LEU A 154 -19.72 -15.28 12.18
C LEU A 154 -19.65 -13.89 12.80
N CYS A 155 -19.32 -12.87 12.00
CA CYS A 155 -19.25 -11.50 12.47
C CYS A 155 -20.62 -10.97 12.91
N ARG A 156 -21.69 -11.28 12.16
CA ARG A 156 -23.07 -10.94 12.53
C ARG A 156 -23.47 -11.58 13.89
N GLN A 157 -23.17 -12.87 14.11
CA GLN A 157 -23.46 -13.56 15.36
C GLN A 157 -22.71 -12.98 16.56
N LYS A 158 -21.49 -12.47 16.32
CA LYS A 158 -20.65 -11.83 17.34
C LYS A 158 -20.86 -10.32 17.47
N GLU A 159 -21.76 -9.74 16.69
CA GLU A 159 -22.06 -8.30 16.65
C GLU A 159 -20.80 -7.45 16.33
N ILE A 160 -19.96 -7.94 15.38
CA ILE A 160 -18.74 -7.28 14.93
C ILE A 160 -18.99 -6.64 13.55
N SER A 161 -18.63 -5.38 13.39
CA SER A 161 -18.59 -4.77 12.07
C SER A 161 -17.51 -5.43 11.23
N LEU A 162 -17.84 -5.78 9.98
CA LEU A 162 -16.94 -6.47 9.06
C LEU A 162 -16.72 -5.61 7.82
N PHE A 163 -15.46 -5.51 7.38
CA PHE A 163 -15.07 -5.01 6.06
C PHE A 163 -14.41 -6.14 5.28
N MET A 164 -14.92 -6.43 4.09
CA MET A 164 -14.42 -7.49 3.22
C MET A 164 -13.80 -6.93 1.96
N TYR A 165 -12.56 -7.34 1.68
CA TYR A 165 -11.81 -6.94 0.49
C TYR A 165 -11.39 -8.16 -0.33
N LEU A 166 -11.46 -8.04 -1.65
CA LEU A 166 -10.92 -9.01 -2.60
C LEU A 166 -9.91 -8.34 -3.52
N ALA A 167 -8.73 -8.94 -3.67
CA ALA A 167 -7.82 -8.63 -4.78
C ALA A 167 -7.97 -9.71 -5.86
N THR A 168 -8.29 -9.32 -7.08
CA THR A 168 -8.49 -10.24 -8.21
C THR A 168 -7.88 -9.72 -9.50
N ASN A 169 -7.50 -10.63 -10.39
CA ASN A 169 -7.07 -10.29 -11.73
C ASN A 169 -8.24 -10.05 -12.71
N GLY A 170 -9.48 -10.32 -12.28
CA GLY A 170 -10.68 -10.07 -13.07
C GLY A 170 -10.94 -11.07 -14.20
N VAL A 171 -10.10 -12.09 -14.40
CA VAL A 171 -10.28 -13.09 -15.47
C VAL A 171 -11.09 -14.27 -14.94
N MET A 172 -12.41 -14.16 -15.04
CA MET A 172 -13.37 -15.16 -14.57
C MET A 172 -14.62 -15.16 -15.47
N SER A 173 -15.51 -16.13 -15.29
CA SER A 173 -16.79 -16.16 -16.03
C SER A 173 -17.75 -15.07 -15.55
N PRO A 174 -18.66 -14.56 -16.41
CA PRO A 174 -19.67 -13.57 -16.02
C PRO A 174 -20.48 -13.96 -14.78
N ASP A 175 -20.96 -15.20 -14.71
CA ASP A 175 -21.71 -15.73 -13.56
C ASP A 175 -20.89 -15.65 -12.25
N LYS A 176 -19.57 -15.84 -12.34
CA LYS A 176 -18.68 -15.73 -11.19
C LYS A 176 -18.50 -14.27 -10.79
N VAL A 177 -18.37 -13.34 -11.77
CA VAL A 177 -18.28 -11.90 -11.51
C VAL A 177 -19.51 -11.40 -10.79
N GLU A 178 -20.72 -11.77 -11.24
CA GLU A 178 -21.99 -11.38 -10.61
C GLU A 178 -22.11 -11.83 -9.15
N LYS A 179 -21.62 -13.04 -8.85
CA LYS A 179 -21.61 -13.57 -7.48
C LYS A 179 -20.63 -12.80 -6.62
N ILE A 180 -19.43 -12.54 -7.14
CA ILE A 180 -18.37 -11.80 -6.44
C ILE A 180 -18.81 -10.35 -6.15
N ALA A 181 -19.47 -9.68 -7.10
CA ALA A 181 -19.96 -8.32 -6.95
C ALA A 181 -20.94 -8.10 -5.78
N LYS A 182 -21.48 -9.15 -5.18
CA LYS A 182 -22.41 -9.07 -4.04
C LYS A 182 -21.77 -9.45 -2.70
N LEU A 183 -20.50 -9.86 -2.74
CA LEU A 183 -19.85 -10.45 -1.57
C LEU A 183 -18.89 -9.50 -0.85
N PHE A 184 -18.28 -8.57 -1.55
CA PHE A 184 -17.19 -7.75 -1.02
C PHE A 184 -17.59 -6.28 -0.93
N ASP A 185 -17.09 -5.60 0.10
CA ASP A 185 -17.33 -4.16 0.26
C ASP A 185 -16.47 -3.36 -0.71
N LEU A 186 -15.28 -3.87 -1.03
CA LEU A 186 -14.37 -3.27 -2.01
C LEU A 186 -13.59 -4.35 -2.75
N ILE A 187 -13.39 -4.15 -4.05
CA ILE A 187 -12.58 -5.04 -4.89
C ILE A 187 -11.39 -4.27 -5.46
N GLY A 188 -10.19 -4.84 -5.31
CA GLY A 188 -8.99 -4.41 -6.02
C GLY A 188 -8.88 -5.18 -7.34
N LEU A 189 -9.30 -4.55 -8.44
CA LEU A 189 -9.21 -5.11 -9.77
C LEU A 189 -7.82 -4.85 -10.36
N SER A 190 -7.10 -5.91 -10.69
CA SER A 190 -5.78 -5.81 -11.28
C SER A 190 -5.89 -5.48 -12.76
N CYS A 191 -5.60 -4.24 -13.12
CA CYS A 191 -5.60 -3.75 -14.50
C CYS A 191 -4.45 -2.75 -14.67
N ASP A 192 -3.56 -2.98 -15.66
CA ASP A 192 -2.38 -2.14 -15.86
C ASP A 192 -2.60 -1.00 -16.86
N GLY A 193 -3.78 -0.92 -17.48
CA GLY A 193 -4.12 0.12 -18.46
C GLY A 193 -4.73 -0.42 -19.75
N PRO A 194 -4.60 0.29 -20.88
CA PRO A 194 -5.17 -0.10 -22.16
C PRO A 194 -4.80 -1.53 -22.57
N PRO A 195 -5.62 -2.20 -23.43
CA PRO A 195 -5.41 -3.58 -23.84
C PRO A 195 -3.97 -3.92 -24.23
N LYS A 196 -3.31 -3.02 -24.98
CA LYS A 196 -1.91 -3.21 -25.38
C LYS A 196 -0.93 -3.34 -24.21
N ILE A 197 -1.16 -2.61 -23.12
CA ILE A 197 -0.35 -2.67 -21.90
C ILE A 197 -0.78 -3.87 -21.05
N GLN A 198 -2.08 -4.01 -20.83
CA GLN A 198 -2.65 -5.10 -20.04
C GLN A 198 -2.21 -6.46 -20.55
N ASP A 199 -2.41 -6.73 -21.85
CA ASP A 199 -2.12 -8.03 -22.46
C ASP A 199 -0.61 -8.34 -22.52
N ALA A 200 0.22 -7.31 -22.72
CA ALA A 200 1.67 -7.48 -22.69
C ALA A 200 2.20 -7.77 -21.27
N GLN A 201 1.61 -7.19 -20.24
CA GLN A 201 2.06 -7.33 -18.86
C GLN A 201 1.39 -8.48 -18.10
N ARG A 202 0.13 -8.76 -18.42
CA ARG A 202 -0.71 -9.78 -17.76
C ARG A 202 -1.34 -10.74 -18.77
N PRO A 203 -0.56 -11.44 -19.62
CA PRO A 203 -1.10 -12.44 -20.52
C PRO A 203 -1.75 -13.58 -19.72
N ARG A 204 -2.75 -14.21 -20.31
CA ARG A 204 -3.28 -15.47 -19.78
C ARG A 204 -2.25 -16.60 -19.89
N MET A 205 -2.43 -17.65 -19.10
CA MET A 205 -1.51 -18.81 -19.12
C MET A 205 -1.41 -19.48 -20.51
N ASP A 206 -2.45 -19.36 -21.33
CA ASP A 206 -2.47 -19.84 -22.72
C ASP A 206 -1.88 -18.84 -23.73
N GLY A 207 -1.31 -17.73 -23.24
CA GLY A 207 -0.72 -16.66 -24.07
C GLY A 207 -1.73 -15.71 -24.70
N ASN A 208 -3.03 -15.93 -24.48
CA ASN A 208 -4.09 -15.06 -25.01
C ASN A 208 -4.28 -13.78 -24.17
N GLN A 209 -5.09 -12.88 -24.70
CA GLN A 209 -5.43 -11.59 -24.10
C GLN A 209 -6.23 -11.73 -22.81
N SER A 210 -5.91 -10.92 -21.80
CA SER A 210 -6.67 -10.79 -20.55
C SER A 210 -7.58 -9.57 -20.53
N SER A 211 -7.26 -8.54 -21.31
CA SER A 211 -7.98 -7.25 -21.30
C SER A 211 -9.50 -7.38 -21.54
N PRO A 212 -10.03 -8.21 -22.49
CA PRO A 212 -11.46 -8.30 -22.68
C PRO A 212 -12.22 -8.83 -21.45
N PHE A 213 -11.58 -9.70 -20.66
CA PHE A 213 -12.16 -10.22 -19.42
C PHE A 213 -12.19 -9.16 -18.33
N VAL A 214 -11.10 -8.38 -18.19
CA VAL A 214 -10.98 -7.32 -17.19
C VAL A 214 -11.99 -6.21 -17.47
N GLU A 215 -12.13 -5.78 -18.73
CA GLU A 215 -13.10 -4.79 -19.16
C GLU A 215 -14.54 -5.27 -18.90
N HIS A 216 -14.84 -6.51 -19.25
CA HIS A 216 -16.16 -7.09 -18.99
C HIS A 216 -16.44 -7.21 -17.47
N THR A 217 -15.44 -7.59 -16.67
CA THR A 217 -15.57 -7.65 -15.22
C THR A 217 -15.86 -6.26 -14.64
N ALA A 218 -15.16 -5.21 -15.10
CA ALA A 218 -15.42 -3.85 -14.68
C ALA A 218 -16.85 -3.40 -15.04
N SER A 219 -17.34 -3.73 -16.25
CA SER A 219 -18.71 -3.45 -16.67
C SER A 219 -19.74 -4.11 -15.74
N ILE A 220 -19.58 -5.39 -15.38
CA ILE A 220 -20.49 -6.06 -14.44
C ILE A 220 -20.44 -5.42 -13.06
N PHE A 221 -19.26 -5.00 -12.59
CA PHE A 221 -19.14 -4.28 -11.30
C PHE A 221 -19.94 -2.97 -11.31
N HIS A 222 -19.94 -2.23 -12.42
CA HIS A 222 -20.79 -1.04 -12.56
C HIS A 222 -22.28 -1.38 -12.55
N ASP A 223 -22.70 -2.40 -13.28
CA ASP A 223 -24.11 -2.82 -13.35
C ASP A 223 -24.65 -3.20 -11.95
N HIS A 224 -23.77 -3.71 -11.09
CA HIS A 224 -24.11 -4.09 -9.72
C HIS A 224 -23.79 -3.01 -8.66
N ASN A 225 -23.32 -1.83 -9.06
CA ASN A 225 -22.82 -0.79 -8.15
C ASN A 225 -21.76 -1.30 -7.16
N GLN A 226 -20.93 -2.25 -7.61
CA GLN A 226 -19.83 -2.80 -6.81
C GLN A 226 -18.67 -1.80 -6.78
N ALA A 227 -18.31 -1.36 -5.58
CA ALA A 227 -17.12 -0.53 -5.39
C ALA A 227 -15.85 -1.29 -5.76
N PHE A 228 -15.02 -0.73 -6.63
CA PHE A 228 -13.72 -1.28 -6.98
C PHE A 228 -12.67 -0.21 -7.25
N GLU A 229 -11.42 -0.57 -7.00
CA GLU A 229 -10.24 0.24 -7.30
C GLU A 229 -9.38 -0.48 -8.33
N ALA A 230 -8.79 0.27 -9.26
CA ALA A 230 -7.79 -0.29 -10.17
C ALA A 230 -6.45 -0.43 -9.47
N ARG A 231 -5.79 -1.58 -9.65
CA ARG A 231 -4.43 -1.85 -9.18
C ARG A 231 -3.50 -1.99 -10.37
N VAL A 232 -2.67 -0.98 -10.56
CA VAL A 232 -1.76 -0.82 -11.70
C VAL A 232 -0.35 -1.17 -11.28
N THR A 233 0.32 -2.02 -12.03
CA THR A 233 1.76 -2.24 -11.88
C THR A 233 2.50 -1.61 -13.06
N LEU A 234 3.35 -0.65 -12.77
CA LEU A 234 4.20 0.01 -13.75
C LEU A 234 5.51 -0.77 -13.92
N THR A 235 5.84 -1.06 -15.17
CA THR A 235 7.10 -1.67 -15.59
C THR A 235 7.95 -0.65 -16.35
N LYS A 236 9.16 -1.04 -16.74
CA LYS A 236 10.03 -0.24 -17.60
C LYS A 236 9.37 0.15 -18.93
N GLN A 237 8.45 -0.66 -19.42
CA GLN A 237 7.74 -0.43 -20.70
C GLN A 237 6.48 0.43 -20.56
N SER A 238 5.98 0.64 -19.33
CA SER A 238 4.68 1.30 -19.11
C SER A 238 4.72 2.57 -18.29
N TRP A 239 5.74 2.83 -17.48
CA TRP A 239 5.74 4.01 -16.61
C TRP A 239 5.67 5.34 -17.38
N GLU A 240 6.29 5.43 -18.57
CA GLU A 240 6.20 6.64 -19.40
C GLU A 240 4.79 6.91 -19.94
N LYS A 241 3.94 5.88 -19.96
CA LYS A 241 2.56 5.93 -20.45
C LYS A 241 1.53 6.21 -19.35
N MET A 242 1.94 6.63 -18.16
CA MET A 242 1.01 6.96 -17.08
C MET A 242 -0.14 7.88 -17.48
N PRO A 243 0.05 8.94 -18.30
CA PRO A 243 -1.09 9.74 -18.76
C PRO A 243 -2.06 9.00 -19.68
N GLU A 244 -1.57 8.10 -20.54
CA GLU A 244 -2.41 7.24 -21.41
C GLU A 244 -3.19 6.22 -20.55
N ILE A 245 -2.53 5.66 -19.54
CA ILE A 245 -3.15 4.75 -18.56
C ILE A 245 -4.25 5.48 -17.79
N ALA A 246 -4.00 6.70 -17.32
CA ALA A 246 -4.99 7.51 -16.63
C ALA A 246 -6.21 7.81 -17.51
N ALA A 247 -5.99 8.24 -18.76
CA ALA A 247 -7.07 8.50 -19.71
C ALA A 247 -7.95 7.25 -19.94
N TYR A 248 -7.35 6.09 -20.13
CA TYR A 248 -8.07 4.84 -20.29
C TYR A 248 -8.95 4.50 -19.08
N PHE A 249 -8.45 4.68 -17.86
CA PHE A 249 -9.27 4.45 -16.68
C PHE A 249 -10.43 5.43 -16.55
N ILE A 250 -10.23 6.68 -16.96
CA ILE A 250 -11.28 7.71 -16.95
C ILE A 250 -12.35 7.43 -18.00
N GLU A 251 -11.97 6.93 -19.18
CA GLU A 251 -12.85 6.79 -20.34
C GLU A 251 -13.53 5.43 -20.40
N GLU A 252 -12.89 4.35 -19.93
CA GLU A 252 -13.35 2.98 -20.18
C GLU A 252 -13.66 2.20 -18.88
N ILE A 253 -12.81 2.30 -17.86
CA ILE A 253 -12.89 1.42 -16.67
C ILE A 253 -13.65 2.06 -15.51
N HIS A 254 -13.56 3.38 -15.32
CA HIS A 254 -14.24 4.16 -14.28
C HIS A 254 -14.12 3.62 -12.84
N PRO A 255 -12.92 3.27 -12.33
CA PRO A 255 -12.76 2.82 -10.95
C PRO A 255 -12.98 3.98 -9.97
N GLN A 256 -13.30 3.69 -8.71
CA GLN A 256 -13.40 4.75 -7.70
C GLN A 256 -12.03 5.32 -7.28
N ALA A 257 -10.92 4.61 -7.52
CA ALA A 257 -9.56 5.06 -7.32
C ALA A 257 -8.58 4.22 -8.16
N ILE A 258 -7.39 4.77 -8.42
CA ILE A 258 -6.32 4.09 -9.14
C ILE A 258 -5.10 4.04 -8.23
N ASN A 259 -4.66 2.82 -7.88
CA ASN A 259 -3.49 2.56 -7.06
C ASN A 259 -2.34 2.09 -7.93
N VAL A 260 -1.29 2.89 -8.02
CA VAL A 260 -0.18 2.69 -8.96
C VAL A 260 1.09 2.30 -8.21
N GLU A 261 1.64 1.15 -8.56
CA GLU A 261 2.87 0.63 -7.97
C GLU A 261 3.91 0.32 -9.04
N LEU A 262 5.17 0.56 -8.72
CA LEU A 262 6.26 0.10 -9.56
C LEU A 262 6.47 -1.41 -9.38
N SER A 263 6.76 -2.12 -10.47
CA SER A 263 7.06 -3.55 -10.41
C SER A 263 8.21 -3.83 -9.44
N TYR A 264 8.06 -4.92 -8.70
CA TYR A 264 8.93 -5.27 -7.59
C TYR A 264 10.06 -6.23 -7.99
N GLN A 265 10.38 -6.36 -9.26
CA GLN A 265 11.45 -7.25 -9.72
C GLN A 265 12.81 -6.80 -9.20
N THR A 266 13.59 -7.77 -8.76
CA THR A 266 14.82 -7.60 -7.99
C THR A 266 16.01 -7.10 -8.81
N THR A 267 15.99 -7.28 -10.12
CA THR A 267 17.13 -7.02 -11.00
C THR A 267 17.02 -5.75 -11.82
N ASP A 268 15.75 -5.29 -12.07
CA ASP A 268 15.52 -4.11 -12.89
C ASP A 268 14.45 -3.24 -12.22
N PHE A 269 14.89 -2.27 -11.41
CA PHE A 269 13.99 -1.21 -10.98
C PHE A 269 13.51 -0.47 -12.23
N PRO A 270 12.19 -0.22 -12.37
CA PRO A 270 11.63 0.29 -13.62
C PRO A 270 12.11 1.65 -14.06
N VAL A 271 12.73 2.43 -13.16
CA VAL A 271 13.14 3.82 -13.39
C VAL A 271 14.55 4.05 -12.90
N ASP A 272 15.43 4.53 -13.75
CA ASP A 272 16.78 4.95 -13.37
C ASP A 272 16.80 6.33 -12.71
N GLU A 273 17.85 6.65 -11.95
CA GLU A 273 17.96 7.97 -11.28
C GLU A 273 17.92 9.14 -12.26
N THR A 274 18.42 8.96 -13.47
CA THR A 274 18.40 9.97 -14.56
C THR A 274 16.99 10.22 -15.09
N GLU A 275 16.07 9.29 -14.86
CA GLU A 275 14.68 9.33 -15.33
C GLU A 275 13.71 9.87 -14.26
N PHE A 276 14.15 10.08 -13.02
CA PHE A 276 13.26 10.49 -11.92
C PHE A 276 12.44 11.74 -12.22
N ASP A 277 13.04 12.75 -12.81
CA ASP A 277 12.32 13.99 -13.14
C ASP A 277 11.26 13.74 -14.22
N SER A 278 11.56 12.89 -15.21
CA SER A 278 10.59 12.48 -16.23
C SER A 278 9.47 11.63 -15.63
N PHE A 279 9.81 10.68 -14.75
CA PHE A 279 8.82 9.87 -14.02
C PHE A 279 7.86 10.74 -13.20
N ILE A 280 8.40 11.66 -12.42
CA ILE A 280 7.60 12.58 -11.58
C ILE A 280 6.69 13.45 -12.44
N LYS A 281 7.20 13.96 -13.56
CA LYS A 281 6.40 14.70 -14.52
C LYS A 281 5.23 13.89 -15.06
N ARG A 282 5.46 12.63 -15.47
CA ARG A 282 4.42 11.73 -15.97
C ARG A 282 3.42 11.37 -14.89
N TYR A 283 3.90 11.12 -13.67
CA TYR A 283 3.05 10.86 -12.50
C TYR A 283 2.07 12.02 -12.25
N PHE A 284 2.55 13.25 -12.25
CA PHE A 284 1.69 14.42 -12.06
C PHE A 284 0.74 14.69 -13.23
N GLN A 285 1.18 14.44 -14.46
CA GLN A 285 0.28 14.54 -15.62
C GLN A 285 -0.91 13.56 -15.49
N ALA A 286 -0.65 12.32 -15.09
CA ALA A 286 -1.69 11.34 -14.83
C ALA A 286 -2.58 11.76 -13.66
N GLN A 287 -1.98 12.24 -12.57
CA GLN A 287 -2.70 12.71 -11.39
C GLN A 287 -3.62 13.89 -11.72
N ASP A 288 -3.18 14.84 -12.55
CA ASP A 288 -3.99 16.00 -12.97
C ASP A 288 -5.21 15.58 -13.78
N LEU A 289 -5.04 14.64 -14.72
CA LEU A 289 -6.16 14.07 -15.48
C LEU A 289 -7.18 13.40 -14.57
N CYS A 290 -6.71 12.56 -13.65
CA CYS A 290 -7.57 11.84 -12.72
C CYS A 290 -8.26 12.79 -11.72
N GLU A 291 -7.55 13.80 -11.19
CA GLU A 291 -8.08 14.81 -10.28
C GLU A 291 -9.22 15.61 -10.96
N ALA A 292 -9.05 15.98 -12.24
CA ALA A 292 -10.08 16.64 -13.03
C ALA A 292 -11.33 15.76 -13.24
N ALA A 293 -11.17 14.45 -13.30
CA ALA A 293 -12.25 13.47 -13.41
C ALA A 293 -12.83 13.02 -12.04
N GLY A 294 -12.28 13.51 -10.93
CA GLY A 294 -12.72 13.13 -9.59
C GLY A 294 -12.26 11.72 -9.15
N ILE A 295 -11.28 11.13 -9.82
CA ILE A 295 -10.74 9.80 -9.53
C ILE A 295 -9.39 9.94 -8.84
N PRO A 296 -9.20 9.49 -7.59
CA PRO A 296 -7.90 9.54 -6.92
C PRO A 296 -6.84 8.69 -7.63
N TRP A 297 -5.68 9.29 -7.94
CA TRP A 297 -4.47 8.62 -8.42
C TRP A 297 -3.46 8.52 -7.29
N ARG A 298 -3.16 7.33 -6.84
CA ARG A 298 -2.41 7.08 -5.60
C ARG A 298 -1.23 6.13 -5.82
N THR A 299 -0.24 6.22 -4.93
CA THR A 299 0.80 5.19 -4.79
C THR A 299 0.93 4.78 -3.32
N SER A 300 1.17 3.50 -3.04
CA SER A 300 1.42 3.03 -1.68
C SER A 300 2.84 3.34 -1.20
N ARG A 301 3.74 3.73 -2.10
CA ARG A 301 5.15 4.04 -1.78
C ARG A 301 5.30 5.17 -0.78
N MET A 302 4.34 6.07 -0.79
CA MET A 302 4.33 7.29 0.00
C MET A 302 2.89 7.69 0.27
N ARG A 303 2.56 7.96 1.52
CA ARG A 303 1.23 8.40 1.94
C ARG A 303 1.32 9.68 2.75
N PRO A 304 1.38 10.85 2.08
CA PRO A 304 1.30 12.13 2.76
C PRO A 304 0.03 12.17 3.62
N GLY A 305 0.12 12.62 4.85
CA GLY A 305 -1.02 12.66 5.76
C GLY A 305 -1.28 11.38 6.56
N GLN A 306 -0.61 10.27 6.27
CA GLN A 306 -0.67 9.06 7.10
C GLN A 306 0.64 8.88 7.85
N HIS A 307 0.51 8.70 9.17
CA HIS A 307 1.62 8.25 9.98
C HIS A 307 1.73 6.75 9.89
N HIS A 308 2.69 6.26 9.18
CA HIS A 308 3.04 4.87 9.33
C HIS A 308 4.51 4.63 8.97
N ARG A 309 5.05 3.64 9.64
CA ARG A 309 6.46 3.28 9.50
C ARG A 309 6.61 1.91 8.84
N GLN A 310 5.60 1.46 8.08
CA GLN A 310 5.57 0.10 7.54
C GLN A 310 4.99 0.07 6.13
N TYR A 311 5.64 -0.71 5.26
CA TYR A 311 5.21 -0.88 3.86
C TYR A 311 3.84 -1.53 3.75
N CYS A 312 3.63 -2.61 4.49
CA CYS A 312 2.38 -3.35 4.54
C CYS A 312 2.01 -3.63 5.99
N HIS A 313 0.86 -4.22 6.23
CA HIS A 313 0.40 -4.54 7.58
C HIS A 313 1.16 -5.70 8.26
N ILE A 314 2.36 -6.00 7.78
CA ILE A 314 3.17 -7.16 8.17
C ILE A 314 3.40 -7.30 9.68
N LEU A 315 3.45 -6.19 10.42
CA LEU A 315 3.67 -6.21 11.86
C LEU A 315 2.49 -5.68 12.66
N GLN A 316 1.47 -5.24 11.94
CA GLN A 316 0.22 -4.81 12.54
C GLN A 316 -0.57 -6.04 12.98
N ASP A 317 -1.73 -5.80 13.52
CA ASP A 317 -2.64 -6.82 13.99
C ASP A 317 -3.31 -7.59 12.83
N THR A 318 -2.49 -8.18 11.94
CA THR A 318 -2.94 -8.93 10.76
C THR A 318 -2.45 -10.36 10.82
N LEU A 319 -3.36 -11.31 10.80
CA LEU A 319 -3.08 -12.73 10.61
C LEU A 319 -3.17 -13.06 9.12
N GLN A 320 -2.07 -13.48 8.52
CA GLN A 320 -2.05 -14.00 7.16
C GLN A 320 -1.95 -15.52 7.19
N ILE A 321 -2.88 -16.18 6.53
CA ILE A 321 -2.92 -17.64 6.42
C ILE A 321 -2.76 -18.04 4.96
N ILE A 322 -1.86 -18.98 4.72
CA ILE A 322 -1.38 -19.36 3.39
C ILE A 322 -1.55 -20.85 3.12
N PRO A 323 -1.54 -21.32 1.85
CA PRO A 323 -1.52 -22.72 1.49
C PRO A 323 -0.45 -23.50 2.25
N GLY A 324 -0.80 -24.74 2.68
CA GLY A 324 0.03 -25.54 3.58
C GLY A 324 -0.33 -25.35 5.05
N ASP A 325 -1.43 -24.61 5.34
CA ASP A 325 -1.93 -24.37 6.70
C ASP A 325 -0.91 -23.66 7.60
N ALA A 326 -0.10 -22.75 7.00
CA ALA A 326 0.88 -21.95 7.70
C ALA A 326 0.36 -20.53 7.94
N ALA A 327 0.77 -19.90 9.05
CA ALA A 327 0.53 -18.51 9.36
C ALA A 327 1.82 -17.72 9.16
N THR A 328 1.74 -16.61 8.45
CA THR A 328 2.90 -15.76 8.14
C THR A 328 2.59 -14.29 8.36
N LEU A 329 3.63 -13.48 8.53
CA LEU A 329 3.54 -12.04 8.45
C LEU A 329 3.77 -11.52 7.02
N CYS A 330 4.36 -12.32 6.13
CA CYS A 330 4.59 -11.97 4.74
C CYS A 330 4.35 -13.17 3.83
N PHE A 331 3.51 -13.01 2.83
CA PHE A 331 3.19 -14.09 1.87
C PHE A 331 4.36 -14.47 0.94
N LEU A 332 5.45 -13.70 0.92
CA LEU A 332 6.69 -14.06 0.21
C LEU A 332 7.40 -15.26 0.86
N ASP A 333 7.04 -15.62 2.07
CA ASP A 333 7.65 -16.69 2.85
C ASP A 333 6.97 -18.06 2.62
N SER A 334 6.23 -18.22 1.53
CA SER A 334 5.73 -19.53 1.12
C SER A 334 6.88 -20.39 0.56
N ASP A 335 6.77 -21.72 0.66
CA ASP A 335 7.78 -22.76 0.36
C ASP A 335 8.64 -22.62 -0.92
N ARG A 336 8.36 -21.62 -1.74
CA ARG A 336 9.13 -21.31 -2.96
C ARG A 336 10.16 -20.22 -2.81
N PHE A 337 10.09 -19.45 -1.75
CA PHE A 337 11.03 -18.37 -1.48
C PHE A 337 11.96 -18.76 -0.33
N GLU A 338 12.76 -19.81 -0.53
CA GLU A 338 13.92 -20.12 0.32
C GLU A 338 14.88 -18.94 0.48
N SER A 339 14.61 -17.85 -0.24
CA SER A 339 15.38 -16.61 -0.23
C SER A 339 14.78 -15.49 0.62
N SER A 340 13.63 -15.64 1.27
CA SER A 340 13.16 -14.63 2.22
C SER A 340 14.07 -14.61 3.45
N CYS A 341 14.90 -13.58 3.56
CA CYS A 341 15.84 -13.40 4.65
C CYS A 341 15.18 -13.22 6.03
N LEU A 342 13.84 -13.08 6.09
CA LEU A 342 13.12 -12.65 7.28
C LEU A 342 12.53 -13.79 8.09
N GLY A 343 12.32 -14.98 7.50
CA GLY A 343 11.69 -16.10 8.18
C GLY A 343 10.36 -15.70 8.83
N THR A 344 9.43 -15.18 8.03
CA THR A 344 8.19 -14.53 8.54
C THR A 344 7.07 -15.49 8.88
N GLN A 345 7.23 -16.80 8.71
CA GLN A 345 6.26 -17.78 9.20
C GLN A 345 6.21 -17.72 10.71
N ILE A 346 5.03 -17.54 11.28
CA ILE A 346 4.80 -17.30 12.71
C ILE A 346 3.99 -18.41 13.39
N GLY A 347 3.62 -19.46 12.67
CA GLY A 347 2.87 -20.57 13.24
C GLY A 347 2.22 -21.44 12.19
N ASP A 348 1.53 -22.46 12.67
CA ASP A 348 0.86 -23.47 11.86
C ASP A 348 -0.51 -23.82 12.45
N TYR A 349 -1.40 -24.34 11.61
CA TYR A 349 -2.67 -24.89 12.06
C TYR A 349 -2.49 -26.31 12.60
N ASP A 350 -2.83 -26.51 13.86
CA ASP A 350 -2.85 -27.84 14.49
C ASP A 350 -4.23 -28.49 14.29
N ALA A 351 -4.30 -29.47 13.39
CA ALA A 351 -5.54 -30.17 13.06
C ALA A 351 -6.14 -30.95 14.24
N MET A 352 -5.31 -31.45 15.18
CA MET A 352 -5.77 -32.19 16.38
C MET A 352 -6.42 -31.24 17.38
N LYS A 353 -5.83 -30.08 17.60
CA LYS A 353 -6.37 -29.05 18.48
C LYS A 353 -7.41 -28.15 17.77
N ARG A 354 -7.52 -28.25 16.46
CA ARG A 354 -8.35 -27.38 15.61
C ARG A 354 -8.10 -25.89 15.86
N ALA A 355 -6.83 -25.51 16.03
CA ALA A 355 -6.43 -24.17 16.41
C ALA A 355 -5.12 -23.76 15.73
N TRP A 356 -4.94 -22.47 15.52
CA TRP A 356 -3.67 -21.89 15.12
C TRP A 356 -2.73 -21.83 16.32
N ILE A 357 -1.52 -22.35 16.17
CA ILE A 357 -0.44 -22.29 17.16
C ILE A 357 0.55 -21.23 16.66
N LEU A 358 0.54 -20.06 17.29
CA LEU A 358 1.39 -18.94 16.93
C LEU A 358 2.60 -18.85 17.86
N ASP A 359 3.75 -18.49 17.33
CA ASP A 359 5.00 -18.27 18.07
C ASP A 359 5.14 -16.80 18.46
N ASP A 360 4.66 -16.44 19.64
CA ASP A 360 4.73 -15.08 20.17
C ASP A 360 6.17 -14.58 20.32
N THR A 361 7.13 -15.47 20.62
CA THR A 361 8.55 -15.09 20.74
C THR A 361 9.10 -14.66 19.39
N LYS A 362 8.80 -15.43 18.36
CA LYS A 362 9.20 -15.13 16.98
C LYS A 362 8.55 -13.84 16.48
N ILE A 363 7.25 -13.66 16.73
CA ILE A 363 6.52 -12.43 16.38
C ILE A 363 7.17 -11.21 17.03
N ASN A 364 7.48 -11.28 18.32
CA ASN A 364 8.11 -10.18 19.04
C ASN A 364 9.53 -9.89 18.54
N THR A 365 10.30 -10.93 18.23
CA THR A 365 11.64 -10.79 17.65
C THR A 365 11.58 -10.11 16.26
N LEU A 366 10.66 -10.53 15.41
CA LEU A 366 10.44 -9.92 14.09
C LEU A 366 10.02 -8.45 14.22
N ARG A 367 9.09 -8.15 15.13
CA ARG A 367 8.69 -6.77 15.43
C ARG A 367 9.88 -5.91 15.85
N GLN A 368 10.71 -6.39 16.76
CA GLN A 368 11.90 -5.66 17.21
C GLN A 368 12.92 -5.46 16.10
N ASN A 369 13.15 -6.45 15.24
CA ASN A 369 14.11 -6.35 14.14
C ASN A 369 13.65 -5.36 13.07
N ILE A 370 12.38 -5.37 12.71
CA ILE A 370 11.83 -4.46 11.69
C ILE A 370 11.70 -3.04 12.25
N LEU A 371 11.63 -2.88 13.57
CA LEU A 371 11.60 -1.59 14.26
C LEU A 371 12.96 -0.93 14.41
N LYS A 372 14.06 -1.64 14.17
CA LYS A 372 15.39 -1.03 14.16
C LYS A 372 15.41 0.08 13.12
N GLU A 373 15.52 1.30 13.60
CA GLU A 373 15.64 2.47 12.74
C GLU A 373 17.04 2.46 12.13
N ALA A 374 17.12 2.56 10.81
CA ALA A 374 18.38 2.81 10.16
C ALA A 374 18.76 4.28 10.35
N ASP A 375 20.01 4.57 10.67
CA ASP A 375 20.49 5.95 10.86
C ASP A 375 20.20 6.84 9.66
N ILE A 376 20.20 6.28 8.44
CA ILE A 376 19.84 6.99 7.21
C ILE A 376 18.38 7.49 7.19
N CYS A 377 17.49 6.87 7.96
CA CYS A 377 16.09 7.27 8.02
C CYS A 377 15.88 8.44 8.98
N ASN A 378 16.76 8.63 9.97
CA ASN A 378 16.59 9.64 11.01
C ASN A 378 16.54 11.07 10.47
N GLN A 379 17.15 11.33 9.32
CA GLN A 379 17.16 12.65 8.65
C GLN A 379 16.37 12.63 7.34
N CYS A 380 15.54 11.64 7.11
CA CYS A 380 14.80 11.50 5.88
C CYS A 380 13.45 12.20 5.98
N ILE A 381 13.17 13.13 5.05
CA ILE A 381 11.89 13.85 4.98
C ILE A 381 10.67 12.93 4.85
N VAL A 382 10.86 11.74 4.28
CA VAL A 382 9.81 10.74 4.09
C VAL A 382 9.72 9.72 5.22
N GLN A 383 10.52 9.85 6.27
CA GLN A 383 10.64 8.87 7.36
C GLN A 383 9.29 8.37 7.89
N THR A 384 8.34 9.29 8.08
CA THR A 384 7.03 9.01 8.66
C THR A 384 5.96 8.61 7.64
N HIS A 385 6.24 8.81 6.35
CA HIS A 385 5.33 8.53 5.23
C HIS A 385 5.84 7.40 4.34
N CYS A 386 7.14 7.08 4.47
CA CYS A 386 7.76 6.00 3.73
C CYS A 386 7.34 4.68 4.34
N HIS A 387 6.86 3.77 3.52
CA HIS A 387 6.60 2.39 3.89
C HIS A 387 7.87 1.61 4.22
N ARG A 388 9.03 2.26 4.31
CA ARG A 388 10.35 1.66 4.51
C ARG A 388 10.64 0.53 3.53
N SER A 389 10.12 0.63 2.30
CA SER A 389 10.12 -0.45 1.32
C SER A 389 9.70 -1.80 1.93
N CYS A 390 9.60 -2.86 1.18
CA CYS A 390 9.39 -4.16 1.78
C CYS A 390 10.51 -4.45 2.81
N PRO A 391 10.20 -4.94 4.03
CA PRO A 391 11.20 -5.28 5.03
C PRO A 391 12.26 -6.26 4.53
N ASP A 392 11.90 -7.08 3.54
CA ASP A 392 12.80 -8.00 2.84
C ASP A 392 13.84 -7.27 1.99
N ARG A 393 13.56 -6.03 1.56
CA ARG A 393 14.41 -5.28 0.63
C ARG A 393 14.73 -3.86 1.04
N CYS A 394 14.28 -3.42 2.20
CA CYS A 394 14.64 -2.11 2.69
C CYS A 394 16.13 -2.07 3.07
N PRO A 395 16.87 -0.97 2.75
CA PRO A 395 18.27 -0.82 3.12
C PRO A 395 18.55 -0.99 4.61
N ILE A 396 17.54 -0.89 5.46
CA ILE A 396 17.63 -1.20 6.90
C ILE A 396 18.19 -2.62 7.12
N SER A 397 17.90 -3.54 6.22
CA SER A 397 18.43 -4.89 6.22
C SER A 397 19.78 -5.00 5.50
N SER A 398 20.22 -3.95 4.81
CA SER A 398 21.49 -3.94 4.08
C SER A 398 22.65 -3.58 5.00
N PRO A 399 23.74 -4.36 4.98
CA PRO A 399 24.93 -4.05 5.77
C PRO A 399 25.61 -2.72 5.38
N LEU A 400 25.31 -2.17 4.20
CA LEU A 400 25.88 -0.92 3.71
C LEU A 400 25.18 0.34 4.26
N ASN A 401 23.98 0.23 4.83
CA ASN A 401 23.21 1.33 5.41
C ASN A 401 23.12 2.58 4.49
N LEU A 402 22.99 2.36 3.18
CA LEU A 402 22.95 3.42 2.16
C LEU A 402 21.53 3.52 1.54
N PRO A 403 21.09 4.73 1.16
CA PRO A 403 19.82 4.90 0.43
C PRO A 403 19.89 4.16 -0.90
N ASP A 404 18.94 3.27 -1.15
CA ASP A 404 18.77 2.63 -2.44
C ASP A 404 17.99 3.52 -3.42
N ILE A 405 17.80 3.02 -4.64
CA ILE A 405 17.05 3.73 -5.69
C ILE A 405 15.59 4.01 -5.28
N HIS A 406 14.97 3.14 -4.49
CA HIS A 406 13.62 3.33 -3.95
C HIS A 406 13.57 4.51 -2.99
N CYS A 407 14.54 4.59 -2.07
CA CYS A 407 14.67 5.71 -1.14
C CYS A 407 14.80 7.04 -1.87
N LYS A 408 15.68 7.08 -2.88
CA LYS A 408 15.94 8.28 -3.66
C LYS A 408 14.72 8.75 -4.45
N LEU A 409 14.01 7.81 -5.09
CA LEU A 409 12.77 8.15 -5.82
C LEU A 409 11.68 8.64 -4.86
N ASN A 410 11.48 7.97 -3.71
CA ASN A 410 10.49 8.38 -2.73
C ASN A 410 10.77 9.80 -2.20
N GLN A 411 12.02 10.11 -1.87
CA GLN A 411 12.43 11.46 -1.46
C GLN A 411 12.16 12.50 -2.55
N ARG A 412 12.52 12.18 -3.80
CA ARG A 412 12.33 13.07 -4.96
C ARG A 412 10.84 13.34 -5.21
N LEU A 413 10.04 12.31 -5.25
CA LEU A 413 8.61 12.41 -5.49
C LEU A 413 7.91 13.17 -4.35
N PHE A 414 8.28 12.90 -3.09
CA PHE A 414 7.72 13.60 -1.96
C PHE A 414 8.06 15.09 -1.95
N ASN A 415 9.31 15.44 -2.22
CA ASN A 415 9.72 16.84 -2.38
C ASN A 415 8.90 17.55 -3.48
N ALA A 416 8.68 16.88 -4.60
CA ALA A 416 7.90 17.43 -5.70
C ALA A 416 6.41 17.60 -5.32
N LEU A 417 5.83 16.65 -4.56
CA LEU A 417 4.47 16.76 -4.02
C LEU A 417 4.33 17.95 -3.06
N LEU A 418 5.26 18.14 -2.13
CA LEU A 418 5.22 19.29 -1.21
C LEU A 418 5.29 20.63 -1.96
N LEU A 419 6.14 20.70 -2.98
CA LEU A 419 6.23 21.90 -3.81
C LEU A 419 4.95 22.18 -4.59
N ARG A 420 4.35 21.12 -5.15
CA ARG A 420 3.07 21.23 -5.86
C ARG A 420 1.95 21.72 -4.93
N GLU A 421 1.86 21.19 -3.73
CA GLU A 421 0.87 21.63 -2.74
C GLU A 421 1.12 23.07 -2.28
N SER A 422 2.39 23.48 -2.11
CA SER A 422 2.70 24.87 -1.78
C SER A 422 2.30 25.84 -2.88
N ASN A 423 2.43 25.48 -4.15
CA ASN A 423 2.01 26.31 -5.29
C ASN A 423 0.48 26.43 -5.36
N LYS A 424 -0.25 25.32 -5.13
CA LYS A 424 -1.73 25.36 -5.02
C LYS A 424 -2.21 26.28 -3.88
N LEU A 425 -1.47 26.35 -2.77
CA LEU A 425 -1.75 27.29 -1.68
C LEU A 425 -1.51 28.74 -2.10
N GLU A 426 -0.47 29.04 -2.88
CA GLU A 426 -0.20 30.38 -3.43
C GLU A 426 -1.33 30.86 -4.31
N GLU A 427 -1.79 30.05 -5.25
CA GLU A 427 -2.89 30.40 -6.16
C GLU A 427 -4.19 30.67 -5.39
N LYS A 428 -4.48 29.89 -4.34
CA LYS A 428 -5.66 30.11 -3.48
C LYS A 428 -5.53 31.40 -2.67
N CYS A 429 -4.35 31.72 -2.15
CA CYS A 429 -4.12 32.96 -1.40
C CYS A 429 -4.19 34.19 -2.30
N LEU A 430 -3.66 34.14 -3.50
CA LEU A 430 -3.78 35.21 -4.51
C LEU A 430 -5.23 35.47 -4.89
N ASN A 431 -6.05 34.42 -4.99
CA ASN A 431 -7.47 34.53 -5.34
C ASN A 431 -8.36 34.95 -4.16
N SER A 432 -7.91 34.81 -2.91
CA SER A 432 -8.74 35.06 -1.72
C SER A 432 -8.38 36.31 -0.92
N HIS A 433 -7.31 37.06 -1.26
CA HIS A 433 -6.76 38.19 -0.48
C HIS A 433 -6.54 37.89 1.01
N LEU A 434 -6.44 36.62 1.40
CA LEU A 434 -6.20 36.18 2.77
C LEU A 434 -4.78 35.66 2.92
N ALA A 435 -3.99 36.43 3.64
CA ALA A 435 -2.67 36.02 4.11
C ALA A 435 -2.77 34.83 5.08
N LEU A 436 -1.80 33.92 4.95
CA LEU A 436 -1.34 32.98 5.97
C LEU A 436 -2.41 32.07 6.62
N ALA A 437 -2.63 30.93 6.05
CA ALA A 437 -3.17 29.81 6.80
C ALA A 437 -2.32 28.57 6.48
N GLY A 438 -1.59 28.07 7.48
CA GLY A 438 -1.09 26.71 7.44
C GLY A 438 -2.27 25.78 7.24
N LYS A 439 -2.23 24.93 6.23
CA LYS A 439 -3.22 23.88 6.03
C LYS A 439 -2.62 22.53 6.38
N GLU A 440 -3.33 21.79 7.20
CA GLU A 440 -3.12 20.35 7.28
C GLU A 440 -3.35 19.76 5.89
N ILE A 441 -2.40 18.96 5.41
CA ILE A 441 -2.60 18.14 4.23
C ILE A 441 -3.49 16.97 4.69
N THR A 442 -4.79 17.25 4.78
CA THR A 442 -5.78 16.22 5.11
C THR A 442 -6.17 15.50 3.83
N GLY A 443 -5.83 14.23 3.78
CA GLY A 443 -6.52 13.24 2.95
C GLY A 443 -5.94 13.02 1.57
N CYS A 444 -5.25 11.93 1.44
CA CYS A 444 -5.40 10.99 0.33
C CYS A 444 -5.59 9.59 0.89
#